data_e30ecfc178c22ab7d92d22c4bab89cb8
#
_entry.id   e30ecfc178c22ab7d92d22c4bab89cb8
#
_cell.length_a   1.000
_cell.length_b   1.000
_cell.length_c   1.000
_cell.angle_alpha   90.00
_cell.angle_beta   90.00
_cell.angle_gamma   90.00
#
_symmetry.space_group_name_H-M   'P 1'
#
loop_
_entity.id
_entity.type
_entity.pdbx_description
1 polymer ?
#
loop_
_entity_poly.entity_id
_entity_poly.type
_entity_poly.pdbx_seq_one_letter_code
_entity_poly.pdbx_strand_id
1 'polypeptide(L)'
;TMPHKVNPIDFENSEGNLGVANAMLAHLGEKLPISRMQRDLSDSTVLRNIGVGLAQSMIAYDACLKGVGKLEVNPQRLNDDLEQAQEVLAEPIQTVMRRYRVENPYEKLKALTRGNAMTREAMLTFVESDELAAVSDSDKASLRELTPATYTGNAAEQARAIQDWIAKL
;
A
#
# COMPACT_ATOMS: atom_id res chain seq x y z
N THR A 1 6.26 -1.05 34.76
CA THR A 1 6.87 -1.50 33.48
C THR A 1 6.23 -2.83 33.05
N MET A 2 5.87 -2.91 31.79
CA MET A 2 5.22 -4.09 31.22
C MET A 2 6.19 -4.71 30.19
N PRO A 3 6.96 -5.75 30.55
CA PRO A 3 8.02 -6.29 29.67
C PRO A 3 7.51 -6.84 28.34
N HIS A 4 6.23 -7.23 28.28
CA HIS A 4 5.57 -7.73 27.08
C HIS A 4 5.07 -6.64 26.12
N LYS A 5 5.13 -5.36 26.54
CA LYS A 5 4.67 -4.24 25.74
C LYS A 5 5.82 -3.70 24.89
N VAL A 6 5.73 -3.89 23.60
CA VAL A 6 6.63 -3.29 22.61
C VAL A 6 5.92 -2.10 21.97
N ASN A 7 6.47 -0.90 22.17
CA ASN A 7 5.95 0.31 21.54
C ASN A 7 6.74 0.63 20.27
N PRO A 8 6.10 1.06 19.17
CA PRO A 8 6.79 1.51 17.97
C PRO A 8 7.34 2.94 18.14
N ILE A 9 8.16 3.15 19.18
CA ILE A 9 8.60 4.47 19.66
C ILE A 9 9.31 5.31 18.58
N ASP A 10 10.03 4.69 17.66
CA ASP A 10 10.71 5.43 16.60
C ASP A 10 9.70 6.05 15.63
N PHE A 11 8.63 5.33 15.29
CA PHE A 11 7.56 5.86 14.44
C PHE A 11 6.71 6.91 15.16
N GLU A 12 6.40 6.71 16.44
CA GLU A 12 5.70 7.69 17.28
C GLU A 12 6.51 8.99 17.40
N ASN A 13 7.83 8.88 17.57
CA ASN A 13 8.75 10.02 17.60
C ASN A 13 8.79 10.74 16.24
N SER A 14 8.82 9.98 15.14
CA SER A 14 8.75 10.55 13.79
C SER A 14 7.44 11.32 13.57
N GLU A 15 6.30 10.72 13.88
CA GLU A 15 4.98 11.35 13.76
C GLU A 15 4.87 12.64 14.57
N GLY A 16 5.28 12.60 15.84
CA GLY A 16 5.23 13.77 16.73
C GLY A 16 6.07 14.94 16.22
N ASN A 17 7.31 14.67 15.80
CA ASN A 17 8.19 15.72 15.27
C ASN A 17 7.71 16.26 13.91
N LEU A 18 7.17 15.42 13.03
CA LEU A 18 6.56 15.87 11.77
C LEU A 18 5.34 16.76 12.01
N GLY A 19 4.50 16.45 13.00
CA GLY A 19 3.37 17.29 13.37
C GLY A 19 3.80 18.70 13.75
N VAL A 20 4.82 18.84 14.60
CA VAL A 20 5.39 20.13 15.00
C VAL A 20 6.02 20.85 13.83
N ALA A 21 6.84 20.15 13.02
CA ALA A 21 7.49 20.73 11.84
C ALA A 21 6.46 21.25 10.83
N ASN A 22 5.43 20.48 10.54
CA ASN A 22 4.38 20.86 9.59
C ASN A 22 3.62 22.11 10.04
N ALA A 23 3.24 22.19 11.31
CA ALA A 23 2.56 23.37 11.86
C ALA A 23 3.43 24.63 11.71
N MET A 24 4.73 24.51 12.00
CA MET A 24 5.66 25.64 11.91
C MET A 24 5.91 26.05 10.45
N LEU A 25 6.18 25.10 9.57
CA LEU A 25 6.44 25.36 8.14
C LEU A 25 5.19 25.88 7.42
N ALA A 26 4.00 25.40 7.77
CA ALA A 26 2.74 25.92 7.26
C ALA A 26 2.56 27.38 7.64
N HIS A 27 2.78 27.73 8.95
CA HIS A 27 2.72 29.12 9.39
C HIS A 27 3.72 30.02 8.65
N LEU A 28 4.94 29.55 8.41
CA LEU A 28 5.94 30.28 7.61
C LEU A 28 5.43 30.50 6.17
N GLY A 29 4.86 29.48 5.53
CA GLY A 29 4.33 29.57 4.18
C GLY A 29 3.15 30.53 4.06
N GLU A 30 2.31 30.63 5.10
CA GLU A 30 1.18 31.56 5.13
C GLU A 30 1.61 32.98 5.47
N LYS A 31 2.52 33.13 6.42
CA LYS A 31 2.90 34.46 6.94
C LYS A 31 3.85 35.24 6.03
N LEU A 32 4.87 34.59 5.47
CA LEU A 32 5.93 35.26 4.74
C LEU A 32 5.50 35.95 3.44
N PRO A 33 4.51 35.45 2.67
CA PRO A 33 4.03 36.15 1.47
C PRO A 33 3.25 37.44 1.79
N ILE A 34 2.83 37.65 3.04
CA ILE A 34 1.98 38.76 3.44
C ILE A 34 2.80 39.80 4.20
N SER A 35 2.85 41.02 3.68
CA SER A 35 3.48 42.17 4.35
C SER A 35 2.51 43.33 4.44
N ARG A 36 2.57 44.08 5.57
CA ARG A 36 1.75 45.28 5.80
C ARG A 36 2.48 46.49 5.24
N MET A 37 1.76 47.29 4.46
CA MET A 37 2.24 48.58 3.90
C MET A 37 3.75 48.57 3.51
N GLN A 38 4.52 49.55 3.94
CA GLN A 38 5.91 49.73 3.55
C GLN A 38 6.85 48.64 4.06
N ARG A 39 6.61 48.16 5.28
CA ARG A 39 7.37 47.07 5.91
C ARG A 39 6.68 46.47 7.08
N ASP A 40 6.65 45.14 7.11
CA ASP A 40 6.21 44.33 8.24
C ASP A 40 7.40 43.57 8.84
N LEU A 41 7.84 43.93 10.04
CA LEU A 41 8.98 43.28 10.70
C LEU A 41 8.64 41.95 11.36
N SER A 42 7.38 41.52 11.35
CA SER A 42 7.00 40.21 11.87
C SER A 42 7.60 39.07 11.06
N ASP A 43 7.95 39.30 9.81
CA ASP A 43 8.64 38.33 8.94
C ASP A 43 10.00 37.94 9.54
N SER A 44 10.79 38.90 10.02
CA SER A 44 12.11 38.63 10.58
C SER A 44 12.06 37.81 11.87
N THR A 45 10.99 37.94 12.67
CA THR A 45 10.76 37.07 13.82
C THR A 45 10.40 35.65 13.43
N VAL A 46 9.56 35.49 12.45
CA VAL A 46 9.11 34.18 11.94
C VAL A 46 10.27 33.44 11.26
N LEU A 47 11.06 34.12 10.43
CA LEU A 47 12.21 33.55 9.72
C LEU A 47 13.27 32.93 10.64
N ARG A 48 13.44 33.45 11.87
CA ARG A 48 14.38 32.89 12.84
C ARG A 48 14.03 31.45 13.24
N ASN A 49 12.79 31.03 13.01
CA ASN A 49 12.30 29.72 13.38
C ASN A 49 12.35 28.70 12.22
N ILE A 50 12.78 29.09 11.00
CA ILE A 50 12.83 28.19 9.85
C ILE A 50 13.75 26.98 10.13
N GLY A 51 14.89 27.22 10.77
CA GLY A 51 15.83 26.17 11.16
C GLY A 51 15.25 25.15 12.15
N VAL A 52 14.31 25.60 13.02
CA VAL A 52 13.64 24.71 13.97
C VAL A 52 12.71 23.74 13.24
N GLY A 53 11.92 24.24 12.28
CA GLY A 53 11.05 23.39 11.45
C GLY A 53 11.85 22.36 10.65
N LEU A 54 12.97 22.77 10.07
CA LEU A 54 13.87 21.86 9.33
C LEU A 54 14.52 20.83 10.28
N ALA A 55 15.00 21.25 11.45
CA ALA A 55 15.61 20.32 12.43
C ALA A 55 14.62 19.28 12.94
N GLN A 56 13.38 19.67 13.21
CA GLN A 56 12.32 18.74 13.61
C GLN A 56 12.03 17.72 12.49
N SER A 57 12.01 18.15 11.23
CA SER A 57 11.84 17.26 10.10
C SER A 57 13.00 16.26 9.99
N MET A 58 14.24 16.70 10.17
CA MET A 58 15.42 15.81 10.13
C MET A 58 15.36 14.76 11.25
N ILE A 59 15.04 15.18 12.48
CA ILE A 59 14.88 14.26 13.61
C ILE A 59 13.80 13.20 13.30
N ALA A 60 12.69 13.63 12.69
CA ALA A 60 11.62 12.75 12.32
C ALA A 60 12.02 11.72 11.27
N TYR A 61 12.76 12.15 10.24
CA TYR A 61 13.26 11.23 9.18
C TYR A 61 14.26 10.22 9.75
N ASP A 62 15.18 10.65 10.60
CA ASP A 62 16.12 9.76 11.26
C ASP A 62 15.40 8.73 12.16
N ALA A 63 14.38 9.17 12.89
CA ALA A 63 13.55 8.29 13.71
C ALA A 63 12.80 7.28 12.83
N CYS A 64 12.21 7.72 11.72
CA CYS A 64 11.53 6.85 10.77
C CYS A 64 12.49 5.78 10.19
N LEU A 65 13.69 6.17 9.76
CA LEU A 65 14.71 5.25 9.24
C LEU A 65 15.12 4.21 10.29
N LYS A 66 15.29 4.62 11.55
CA LYS A 66 15.55 3.68 12.66
C LYS A 66 14.38 2.70 12.85
N GLY A 67 13.16 3.18 12.80
CA GLY A 67 11.96 2.36 12.89
C GLY A 67 11.89 1.32 11.78
N VAL A 68 12.08 1.75 10.53
CA VAL A 68 12.10 0.86 9.35
C VAL A 68 13.19 -0.20 9.47
N GLY A 69 14.40 0.18 9.95
CA GLY A 69 15.50 -0.75 10.13
C GLY A 69 15.29 -1.81 11.20
N LYS A 70 14.27 -1.67 12.06
CA LYS A 70 13.87 -2.64 13.09
C LYS A 70 12.76 -3.58 12.66
N LEU A 71 12.16 -3.33 11.48
CA LEU A 71 11.06 -4.17 10.99
C LEU A 71 11.59 -5.53 10.52
N GLU A 72 10.92 -6.56 10.99
CA GLU A 72 11.15 -7.94 10.54
C GLU A 72 9.87 -8.45 9.88
N VAL A 73 10.02 -9.02 8.69
CA VAL A 73 8.91 -9.63 7.96
C VAL A 73 8.67 -11.03 8.51
N ASN A 74 7.42 -11.37 8.79
CA ASN A 74 7.02 -12.74 9.09
C ASN A 74 6.40 -13.38 7.84
N PRO A 75 7.20 -14.13 7.03
CA PRO A 75 6.72 -14.70 5.76
C PRO A 75 5.58 -15.70 5.97
N GLN A 76 5.63 -16.47 7.05
CA GLN A 76 4.58 -17.46 7.34
C GLN A 76 3.24 -16.76 7.56
N ARG A 77 3.21 -15.71 8.38
CA ARG A 77 1.98 -14.95 8.64
C ARG A 77 1.41 -14.32 7.36
N LEU A 78 2.28 -13.78 6.51
CA LEU A 78 1.85 -13.21 5.22
C LEU A 78 1.24 -14.28 4.31
N ASN A 79 1.83 -15.47 4.25
CA ASN A 79 1.28 -16.57 3.47
C ASN A 79 -0.06 -17.05 4.02
N ASP A 80 -0.19 -17.19 5.35
CA ASP A 80 -1.44 -17.60 5.98
C ASP A 80 -2.58 -16.59 5.68
N ASP A 81 -2.28 -15.29 5.75
CA ASP A 81 -3.25 -14.24 5.43
C ASP A 81 -3.63 -14.25 3.93
N LEU A 82 -2.68 -14.50 3.04
CA LEU A 82 -2.92 -14.62 1.60
C LEU A 82 -3.76 -15.86 1.26
N GLU A 83 -3.49 -17.00 1.87
CA GLU A 83 -4.26 -18.22 1.65
C GLU A 83 -5.72 -18.07 2.04
N GLN A 84 -6.03 -17.23 3.03
CA GLN A 84 -7.40 -16.92 3.43
C GLN A 84 -8.11 -15.95 2.50
N ALA A 85 -7.38 -15.21 1.65
CA ALA A 85 -7.90 -14.17 0.77
C ALA A 85 -8.16 -14.67 -0.66
N GLN A 86 -8.85 -15.80 -0.82
CA GLN A 86 -9.12 -16.41 -2.13
C GLN A 86 -9.97 -15.53 -3.04
N GLU A 87 -10.72 -14.59 -2.50
CA GLU A 87 -11.54 -13.62 -3.26
C GLU A 87 -10.74 -12.73 -4.20
N VAL A 88 -9.44 -12.51 -3.95
CA VAL A 88 -8.57 -11.73 -4.85
C VAL A 88 -8.44 -12.38 -6.23
N LEU A 89 -8.64 -13.71 -6.32
CA LEU A 89 -8.59 -14.46 -7.58
C LEU A 89 -9.82 -14.26 -8.46
N ALA A 90 -10.88 -13.63 -7.96
CA ALA A 90 -12.04 -13.26 -8.79
C ALA A 90 -11.64 -12.30 -9.92
N GLU A 91 -10.66 -11.43 -9.69
CA GLU A 91 -10.19 -10.46 -10.69
C GLU A 91 -9.54 -11.12 -11.92
N PRO A 92 -8.51 -11.99 -11.79
CA PRO A 92 -7.91 -12.66 -12.92
C PRO A 92 -8.90 -13.59 -13.65
N ILE A 93 -9.81 -14.27 -12.94
CA ILE A 93 -10.86 -15.07 -13.56
C ILE A 93 -11.75 -14.17 -14.42
N GLN A 94 -12.20 -13.04 -13.90
CA GLN A 94 -13.00 -12.07 -14.65
C GLN A 94 -12.26 -11.55 -15.89
N THR A 95 -10.97 -11.31 -15.78
CA THR A 95 -10.14 -10.83 -16.88
C THR A 95 -10.07 -11.87 -18.01
N VAL A 96 -9.88 -13.15 -17.66
CA VAL A 96 -9.91 -14.25 -18.63
C VAL A 96 -11.31 -14.39 -19.26
N MET A 97 -12.38 -14.36 -18.47
CA MET A 97 -13.76 -14.39 -18.99
C MET A 97 -14.01 -13.28 -20.01
N ARG A 98 -13.56 -12.05 -19.75
CA ARG A 98 -13.68 -10.91 -20.68
C ARG A 98 -12.90 -11.15 -21.96
N ARG A 99 -11.69 -11.70 -21.89
CA ARG A 99 -10.88 -12.06 -23.06
C ARG A 99 -11.61 -13.04 -23.98
N TYR A 100 -12.37 -13.98 -23.41
CA TYR A 100 -13.17 -14.95 -24.12
C TYR A 100 -14.60 -14.48 -24.42
N ARG A 101 -14.93 -13.20 -24.15
CA ARG A 101 -16.25 -12.58 -24.39
C ARG A 101 -17.40 -13.30 -23.68
N VAL A 102 -17.14 -13.89 -22.53
CA VAL A 102 -18.19 -14.45 -21.67
C VAL A 102 -19.14 -13.33 -21.26
N GLU A 103 -20.45 -13.57 -21.39
CA GLU A 103 -21.48 -12.58 -21.03
C GLU A 103 -21.54 -12.37 -19.52
N ASN A 104 -21.67 -11.11 -19.09
CA ASN A 104 -21.88 -10.70 -17.70
C ASN A 104 -20.87 -11.29 -16.70
N PRO A 105 -19.55 -11.25 -16.95
CA PRO A 105 -18.56 -11.92 -16.11
C PRO A 105 -18.55 -11.41 -14.67
N TYR A 106 -18.78 -10.10 -14.48
CA TYR A 106 -18.86 -9.50 -13.15
C TYR A 106 -20.04 -10.05 -12.33
N GLU A 107 -21.24 -10.10 -12.92
CA GLU A 107 -22.43 -10.56 -12.21
C GLU A 107 -22.34 -12.04 -11.83
N LYS A 108 -21.73 -12.86 -12.69
CA LYS A 108 -21.50 -14.29 -12.44
C LYS A 108 -20.56 -14.50 -11.25
N LEU A 109 -19.44 -13.80 -11.20
CA LEU A 109 -18.50 -13.85 -10.07
C LEU A 109 -19.07 -13.24 -8.80
N LYS A 110 -19.81 -12.14 -8.91
CA LYS A 110 -20.53 -11.55 -7.79
C LYS A 110 -21.53 -12.50 -7.16
N ALA A 111 -22.25 -13.29 -7.96
CA ALA A 111 -23.15 -14.32 -7.46
C ALA A 111 -22.41 -15.41 -6.68
N LEU A 112 -21.20 -15.78 -7.11
CA LEU A 112 -20.34 -16.74 -6.44
C LEU A 112 -19.83 -16.23 -5.08
N THR A 113 -19.47 -14.95 -5.00
CA THR A 113 -18.81 -14.36 -3.82
C THR A 113 -19.78 -13.71 -2.84
N ARG A 114 -21.01 -13.39 -3.24
CA ARG A 114 -21.96 -12.63 -2.44
C ARG A 114 -22.52 -13.46 -1.29
N GLY A 115 -22.15 -13.04 -0.06
CA GLY A 115 -22.65 -13.64 1.17
C GLY A 115 -21.92 -14.91 1.62
N ASN A 116 -20.92 -15.36 0.86
CA ASN A 116 -20.07 -16.49 1.21
C ASN A 116 -18.59 -16.11 1.04
N ALA A 117 -17.75 -16.60 1.95
CA ALA A 117 -16.30 -16.54 1.73
C ALA A 117 -15.97 -17.40 0.49
N MET A 118 -15.22 -16.83 -0.44
CA MET A 118 -14.74 -17.58 -1.60
C MET A 118 -13.68 -18.56 -1.14
N THR A 119 -13.98 -19.85 -1.24
CA THR A 119 -13.01 -20.91 -0.97
C THR A 119 -12.31 -21.34 -2.25
N ARG A 120 -11.15 -21.99 -2.11
CA ARG A 120 -10.44 -22.54 -3.27
C ARG A 120 -11.28 -23.57 -4.02
N GLU A 121 -12.03 -24.42 -3.31
CA GLU A 121 -12.92 -25.41 -3.92
C GLU A 121 -14.03 -24.73 -4.73
N ALA A 122 -14.65 -23.69 -4.21
CA ALA A 122 -15.69 -22.94 -4.92
C ALA A 122 -15.11 -22.28 -6.20
N MET A 123 -13.90 -21.74 -6.12
CA MET A 123 -13.21 -21.18 -7.29
C MET A 123 -12.92 -22.26 -8.34
N LEU A 124 -12.35 -23.39 -7.95
CA LEU A 124 -12.06 -24.49 -8.86
C LEU A 124 -13.32 -25.03 -9.52
N THR A 125 -14.39 -25.22 -8.75
CA THR A 125 -15.69 -25.63 -9.27
C THR A 125 -16.23 -24.64 -10.30
N PHE A 126 -16.08 -23.34 -10.04
CA PHE A 126 -16.49 -22.30 -10.98
C PHE A 126 -15.67 -22.32 -12.28
N VAL A 127 -14.34 -22.53 -12.19
CA VAL A 127 -13.47 -22.63 -13.38
C VAL A 127 -13.85 -23.81 -14.27
N GLU A 128 -14.36 -24.91 -13.69
CA GLU A 128 -14.82 -26.09 -14.42
C GLU A 128 -16.28 -26.02 -14.88
N SER A 129 -17.02 -25.00 -14.46
CA SER A 129 -18.44 -24.89 -14.81
C SER A 129 -18.68 -24.50 -16.26
N ASP A 130 -19.93 -24.66 -16.71
CA ASP A 130 -20.37 -24.24 -18.04
C ASP A 130 -20.24 -22.73 -18.25
N GLU A 131 -20.12 -21.95 -17.16
CA GLU A 131 -19.89 -20.50 -17.22
C GLU A 131 -18.57 -20.14 -17.93
N LEU A 132 -17.58 -21.03 -17.88
CA LEU A 132 -16.30 -20.89 -18.56
C LEU A 132 -16.16 -21.84 -19.75
N ALA A 133 -17.23 -22.35 -20.33
CA ALA A 133 -17.17 -23.28 -21.48
C ALA A 133 -16.43 -22.70 -22.70
N ALA A 134 -16.47 -21.40 -22.89
CA ALA A 134 -15.77 -20.71 -23.98
C ALA A 134 -14.23 -20.57 -23.73
N VAL A 135 -13.76 -20.77 -22.50
CA VAL A 135 -12.35 -20.61 -22.13
C VAL A 135 -11.56 -21.86 -22.52
N SER A 136 -10.37 -21.69 -23.10
CA SER A 136 -9.51 -22.79 -23.51
C SER A 136 -9.03 -23.61 -22.30
N ASP A 137 -8.74 -24.91 -22.54
CA ASP A 137 -8.23 -25.78 -21.50
C ASP A 137 -6.88 -25.33 -20.95
N SER A 138 -6.04 -24.70 -21.76
CA SER A 138 -4.75 -24.13 -21.31
C SER A 138 -4.94 -22.96 -20.35
N ASP A 139 -5.92 -22.09 -20.60
CA ASP A 139 -6.19 -20.97 -19.70
C ASP A 139 -6.91 -21.43 -18.42
N LYS A 140 -7.80 -22.42 -18.52
CA LYS A 140 -8.38 -23.07 -17.35
C LYS A 140 -7.30 -23.72 -16.47
N ALA A 141 -6.32 -24.40 -17.08
CA ALA A 141 -5.18 -24.96 -16.36
C ALA A 141 -4.38 -23.87 -15.62
N SER A 142 -4.10 -22.76 -16.28
CA SER A 142 -3.45 -21.62 -15.64
C SER A 142 -4.24 -21.05 -14.46
N LEU A 143 -5.57 -20.93 -14.60
CA LEU A 143 -6.44 -20.48 -13.52
C LEU A 143 -6.45 -21.45 -12.32
N ARG A 144 -6.38 -22.77 -12.56
CA ARG A 144 -6.31 -23.78 -11.48
C ARG A 144 -5.04 -23.66 -10.66
N GLU A 145 -3.91 -23.33 -11.29
CA GLU A 145 -2.61 -23.19 -10.61
C GLU A 145 -2.46 -21.86 -9.87
N LEU A 146 -3.31 -20.88 -10.21
CA LEU A 146 -3.24 -19.55 -9.63
C LEU A 146 -3.60 -19.58 -8.15
N THR A 147 -2.79 -18.90 -7.34
CA THR A 147 -3.02 -18.69 -5.90
C THR A 147 -2.90 -17.20 -5.59
N PRO A 148 -3.47 -16.71 -4.48
CA PRO A 148 -3.23 -15.33 -4.05
C PRO A 148 -1.73 -14.98 -3.94
N ALA A 149 -0.90 -15.92 -3.48
CA ALA A 149 0.54 -15.74 -3.36
C ALA A 149 1.28 -15.66 -4.70
N THR A 150 0.75 -16.28 -5.77
CA THR A 150 1.36 -16.24 -7.11
C THR A 150 0.78 -15.16 -8.01
N TYR A 151 -0.36 -14.56 -7.63
CA TYR A 151 -0.98 -13.49 -8.39
C TYR A 151 -0.35 -12.13 -8.06
N THR A 152 0.90 -11.96 -8.44
CA THR A 152 1.72 -10.78 -8.10
C THR A 152 2.01 -9.88 -9.31
N GLY A 153 1.67 -10.31 -10.52
CA GLY A 153 2.05 -9.60 -11.74
C GLY A 153 3.56 -9.34 -11.79
N ASN A 154 3.95 -8.11 -12.07
CA ASN A 154 5.34 -7.67 -12.13
C ASN A 154 5.83 -6.95 -10.84
N ALA A 155 5.09 -7.04 -9.74
CA ALA A 155 5.42 -6.33 -8.50
C ALA A 155 6.82 -6.67 -7.96
N ALA A 156 7.23 -7.94 -8.03
CA ALA A 156 8.54 -8.37 -7.58
C ALA A 156 9.69 -7.76 -8.43
N GLU A 157 9.49 -7.65 -9.74
CA GLU A 157 10.46 -7.03 -10.66
C GLU A 157 10.55 -5.53 -10.40
N GLN A 158 9.41 -4.86 -10.24
CA GLN A 158 9.36 -3.43 -9.93
C GLN A 158 10.03 -3.13 -8.59
N ALA A 159 9.78 -3.95 -7.57
CA ALA A 159 10.42 -3.78 -6.26
C ALA A 159 11.95 -3.95 -6.33
N ARG A 160 12.46 -4.89 -7.12
CA ARG A 160 13.91 -5.07 -7.31
C ARG A 160 14.53 -3.92 -8.13
N ALA A 161 13.81 -3.38 -9.10
CA ALA A 161 14.28 -2.29 -9.95
C ALA A 161 14.29 -0.92 -9.27
N ILE A 162 13.73 -0.79 -8.05
CA ILE A 162 13.62 0.51 -7.36
C ILE A 162 14.99 1.18 -7.17
N GLN A 163 16.05 0.41 -6.91
CA GLN A 163 17.40 0.93 -6.74
C GLN A 163 17.92 1.64 -8.01
N ASP A 164 17.62 1.07 -9.19
CA ASP A 164 18.01 1.64 -10.47
C ASP A 164 17.26 2.96 -10.76
N TRP A 165 16.04 3.10 -10.24
CA TRP A 165 15.27 4.34 -10.35
C TRP A 165 15.80 5.41 -9.40
N ILE A 166 16.11 5.04 -8.16
CA ILE A 166 16.68 5.98 -7.15
C ILE A 166 18.03 6.52 -7.64
N ALA A 167 18.86 5.69 -8.27
CA ALA A 167 20.17 6.11 -8.78
C ALA A 167 20.09 7.14 -9.95
N LYS A 168 18.91 7.32 -10.54
CA LYS A 168 18.67 8.30 -11.63
C LYS A 168 18.11 9.64 -11.12
N LEU A 169 17.74 9.73 -9.85
CA LEU A 169 17.28 10.96 -9.20
C LEU A 169 18.45 11.77 -8.66
#